data_1ec18eaa2303c0d5798c7f6fc82f27f7
#
_entry.id   1ec18eaa2303c0d5798c7f6fc82f27f7
#
_cell.length_a   1.000
_cell.length_b   1.000
_cell.length_c   1.000
_cell.angle_alpha   90.00
_cell.angle_beta   90.00
_cell.angle_gamma   90.00
#
_symmetry.space_group_name_H-M   'P 1'
#
loop_
_entity.id
_entity.type
_entity.pdbx_description
1 polymer ?
#
loop_
_entity_poly.entity_id
_entity_poly.type
_entity_poly.pdbx_seq_one_letter_code
_entity_poly.pdbx_strand_id
1 'polypeptide(L)'
;MGRVMTVDEAALALAPKLGVIALHTSGSDNIDVSAATKRGILVTNVKGINAEQCADFAMGLMLSTVRQIVKGDKAIREGKWASETLSSHDVVGATLGMIGLGQIGKAVVKRAFGFDMKILAHTRTPDSVFAERYGVTYTSLEHLLTTRNPSHDR
;
A
#
# COMPACT_ATOMS: atom_id res chain seq x y z
N MET A 1 21.39 -7.07 0.99
CA MET A 1 20.09 -7.25 0.31
C MET A 1 20.05 -8.70 -0.18
N GLY A 2 19.29 -9.56 0.48
CA GLY A 2 19.20 -10.98 0.13
C GLY A 2 18.58 -11.13 -1.27
N ARG A 3 19.21 -11.91 -2.12
CA ARG A 3 18.63 -12.29 -3.42
C ARG A 3 17.35 -13.08 -3.15
N VAL A 4 16.22 -12.58 -3.59
CA VAL A 4 14.98 -13.37 -3.57
C VAL A 4 15.20 -14.54 -4.54
N MET A 5 15.18 -15.76 -4.00
CA MET A 5 15.35 -16.97 -4.80
C MET A 5 14.11 -17.16 -5.67
N THR A 6 14.29 -17.23 -6.99
CA THR A 6 13.22 -17.55 -7.91
C THR A 6 13.09 -19.07 -8.04
N VAL A 7 11.89 -19.58 -7.91
CA VAL A 7 11.57 -21.00 -8.12
C VAL A 7 10.83 -21.13 -9.44
N ASP A 8 11.60 -21.29 -10.48
CA ASP A 8 11.12 -21.46 -11.85
C ASP A 8 10.93 -22.96 -12.20
N GLU A 9 10.53 -23.25 -13.43
CA GLU A 9 10.35 -24.60 -13.90
C GLU A 9 11.62 -25.46 -13.82
N ALA A 10 12.79 -24.85 -14.07
CA ALA A 10 14.09 -25.54 -13.98
C ALA A 10 14.40 -25.95 -12.53
N ALA A 11 14.15 -25.05 -11.58
CA ALA A 11 14.29 -25.35 -10.15
C ALA A 11 13.32 -26.44 -9.69
N LEU A 12 12.07 -26.40 -10.14
CA LEU A 12 11.06 -27.41 -9.83
C LEU A 12 11.41 -28.80 -10.40
N ALA A 13 12.08 -28.83 -11.56
CA ALA A 13 12.52 -30.09 -12.17
C ALA A 13 13.59 -30.83 -11.34
N LEU A 14 14.37 -30.11 -10.54
CA LEU A 14 15.38 -30.70 -9.66
C LEU A 14 14.77 -31.36 -8.40
N ALA A 15 13.48 -31.14 -8.15
CA ALA A 15 12.80 -31.65 -6.95
C ALA A 15 11.59 -32.55 -7.30
N PRO A 16 11.78 -33.75 -7.90
CA PRO A 16 10.71 -34.59 -8.41
C PRO A 16 9.74 -35.14 -7.35
N LYS A 17 10.10 -35.06 -6.07
CA LYS A 17 9.27 -35.50 -4.94
C LYS A 17 8.60 -34.33 -4.20
N LEU A 18 8.76 -33.08 -4.69
CA LEU A 18 8.18 -31.92 -4.06
C LEU A 18 6.66 -31.92 -4.24
N GLY A 19 5.92 -31.91 -3.14
CA GLY A 19 4.45 -31.87 -3.15
C GLY A 19 3.87 -30.53 -2.73
N VAL A 20 4.61 -29.72 -1.93
CA VAL A 20 4.12 -28.47 -1.38
C VAL A 20 5.22 -27.42 -1.33
N ILE A 21 4.88 -26.18 -1.69
CA ILE A 21 5.69 -24.98 -1.45
C ILE A 21 4.89 -24.09 -0.52
N ALA A 22 5.34 -23.94 0.73
CA ALA A 22 4.71 -23.08 1.72
C ALA A 22 5.48 -21.76 1.83
N LEU A 23 4.85 -20.66 1.42
CA LEU A 23 5.44 -19.32 1.48
C LEU A 23 5.09 -18.64 2.80
N HIS A 24 6.08 -18.15 3.51
CA HIS A 24 5.93 -17.30 4.71
C HIS A 24 5.73 -15.81 4.32
N THR A 25 5.18 -15.56 3.15
CA THR A 25 4.96 -14.22 2.59
C THR A 25 3.55 -14.08 2.04
N SER A 26 3.10 -12.86 1.82
CA SER A 26 1.80 -12.58 1.19
C SER A 26 1.84 -12.75 -0.34
N GLY A 27 2.98 -12.44 -0.97
CA GLY A 27 3.18 -12.56 -2.40
C GLY A 27 3.83 -13.87 -2.81
N SER A 28 3.62 -14.30 -4.05
CA SER A 28 4.20 -15.49 -4.66
C SER A 28 4.93 -15.18 -5.98
N ASP A 29 5.31 -13.91 -6.20
CA ASP A 29 5.87 -13.42 -7.46
C ASP A 29 7.20 -14.08 -7.83
N ASN A 30 7.87 -14.69 -6.87
CA ASN A 30 9.12 -15.43 -7.07
C ASN A 30 8.92 -16.93 -7.35
N ILE A 31 7.68 -17.40 -7.45
CA ILE A 31 7.35 -18.79 -7.76
C ILE A 31 6.61 -18.85 -9.10
N ASP A 32 7.05 -19.73 -9.99
CA ASP A 32 6.25 -20.11 -11.15
C ASP A 32 5.12 -21.03 -10.72
N VAL A 33 4.01 -20.39 -10.30
CA VAL A 33 2.81 -21.10 -9.84
C VAL A 33 2.20 -21.96 -10.96
N SER A 34 2.33 -21.55 -12.23
CA SER A 34 1.83 -22.32 -13.37
C SER A 34 2.60 -23.61 -13.54
N ALA A 35 3.94 -23.56 -13.51
CA ALA A 35 4.79 -24.72 -13.56
C ALA A 35 4.59 -25.67 -12.36
N ALA A 36 4.44 -25.10 -11.15
CA ALA A 36 4.13 -25.88 -9.94
C ALA A 36 2.79 -26.63 -10.09
N THR A 37 1.75 -25.94 -10.55
CA THR A 37 0.43 -26.55 -10.76
C THR A 37 0.47 -27.69 -11.78
N LYS A 38 1.17 -27.52 -12.91
CA LYS A 38 1.34 -28.58 -13.92
C LYS A 38 2.02 -29.83 -13.36
N ARG A 39 2.83 -29.68 -12.32
CA ARG A 39 3.54 -30.78 -11.62
C ARG A 39 2.77 -31.32 -10.42
N GLY A 40 1.57 -30.82 -10.15
CA GLY A 40 0.76 -31.23 -8.99
C GLY A 40 1.32 -30.70 -7.65
N ILE A 41 2.16 -29.67 -7.68
CA ILE A 41 2.75 -29.07 -6.48
C ILE A 41 1.80 -28.00 -5.94
N LEU A 42 1.38 -28.14 -4.69
CA LEU A 42 0.56 -27.15 -4.01
C LEU A 42 1.42 -25.94 -3.59
N VAL A 43 0.98 -24.73 -3.95
CA VAL A 43 1.62 -23.49 -3.49
C VAL A 43 0.68 -22.78 -2.51
N THR A 44 1.15 -22.50 -1.31
CA THR A 44 0.40 -21.80 -0.28
C THR A 44 1.13 -20.52 0.16
N ASN A 45 0.37 -19.50 0.56
CA ASN A 45 0.92 -18.25 1.09
C ASN A 45 0.08 -17.75 2.29
N VAL A 46 0.60 -16.78 3.03
CA VAL A 46 -0.10 -16.14 4.17
C VAL A 46 -0.62 -14.78 3.71
N LYS A 47 -1.80 -14.80 3.08
CA LYS A 47 -2.40 -13.62 2.48
C LYS A 47 -2.70 -12.54 3.53
N GLY A 48 -2.15 -11.34 3.32
CA GLY A 48 -2.44 -10.15 4.13
C GLY A 48 -1.75 -10.09 5.50
N ILE A 49 -0.83 -11.00 5.80
CA ILE A 49 -0.12 -11.03 7.09
C ILE A 49 0.60 -9.72 7.42
N ASN A 50 1.03 -8.98 6.42
CA ASN A 50 1.75 -7.71 6.55
C ASN A 50 0.89 -6.47 6.22
N ALA A 51 -0.45 -6.62 6.14
CA ALA A 51 -1.31 -5.53 5.70
C ALA A 51 -1.26 -4.32 6.64
N GLU A 52 -1.23 -4.55 7.94
CA GLU A 52 -1.15 -3.47 8.94
C GLU A 52 0.21 -2.74 8.86
N GLN A 53 1.33 -3.48 8.79
CA GLN A 53 2.67 -2.89 8.68
C GLN A 53 2.85 -2.10 7.37
N CYS A 54 2.32 -2.62 6.26
CA CYS A 54 2.33 -1.90 4.99
C CYS A 54 1.50 -0.60 5.09
N ALA A 55 0.38 -0.64 5.79
CA ALA A 55 -0.45 0.54 6.00
C ALA A 55 0.23 1.58 6.89
N ASP A 56 0.90 1.17 7.97
CA ASP A 56 1.70 2.06 8.82
C ASP A 56 2.76 2.78 7.98
N PHE A 57 3.49 2.00 7.16
CA PHE A 57 4.53 2.55 6.31
C PHE A 57 3.97 3.52 5.25
N ALA A 58 2.84 3.18 4.62
CA ALA A 58 2.17 4.05 3.65
C ALA A 58 1.75 5.39 4.28
N MET A 59 1.17 5.36 5.48
CA MET A 59 0.83 6.58 6.23
C MET A 59 2.08 7.38 6.62
N GLY A 60 3.14 6.71 7.05
CA GLY A 60 4.43 7.34 7.35
C GLY A 60 5.02 8.06 6.14
N LEU A 61 5.00 7.45 4.96
CA LEU A 61 5.45 8.07 3.70
C LEU A 61 4.57 9.26 3.31
N MET A 62 3.25 9.13 3.41
CA MET A 62 2.31 10.21 3.13
C MET A 62 2.56 11.42 4.04
N LEU A 63 2.60 11.20 5.34
CA LEU A 63 2.87 12.27 6.32
C LEU A 63 4.25 12.89 6.12
N SER A 64 5.27 12.07 5.86
CA SER A 64 6.63 12.56 5.61
C SER A 64 6.69 13.46 4.38
N THR A 65 5.93 13.12 3.34
CA THR A 65 5.85 13.89 2.10
C THR A 65 5.09 15.19 2.30
N VAL A 66 3.86 15.10 2.81
CA VAL A 66 2.95 16.25 2.95
C VAL A 66 3.49 17.25 3.98
N ARG A 67 4.07 16.80 5.08
CA ARG A 67 4.68 17.61 6.13
C ARG A 67 6.14 17.95 5.88
N GLN A 68 6.72 17.48 4.76
CA GLN A 68 8.12 17.69 4.36
C GLN A 68 9.13 17.32 5.46
N ILE A 69 8.87 16.24 6.20
CA ILE A 69 9.65 15.87 7.40
C ILE A 69 11.14 15.67 7.06
N VAL A 70 11.45 14.96 5.98
CA VAL A 70 12.82 14.69 5.53
C VAL A 70 13.55 15.98 5.16
N LYS A 71 12.85 16.91 4.49
CA LYS A 71 13.42 18.20 4.12
C LYS A 71 13.69 19.07 5.36
N GLY A 72 12.79 19.02 6.34
CA GLY A 72 12.94 19.71 7.63
C GLY A 72 14.11 19.15 8.43
N ASP A 73 14.23 17.83 8.57
CA ASP A 73 15.36 17.19 9.25
C ASP A 73 16.71 17.60 8.62
N LYS A 74 16.77 17.55 7.27
CA LYS A 74 17.98 17.98 6.55
C LYS A 74 18.32 19.45 6.83
N ALA A 75 17.34 20.35 6.77
CA ALA A 75 17.56 21.78 7.00
C ALA A 75 18.11 22.04 8.42
N ILE A 76 17.54 21.38 9.44
CA ILE A 76 18.02 21.54 10.83
C ILE A 76 19.43 21.01 10.98
N ARG A 77 19.78 19.86 10.39
CA ARG A 77 21.16 19.33 10.42
C ARG A 77 22.18 20.23 9.72
N GLU A 78 21.74 21.01 8.73
CA GLU A 78 22.55 22.01 8.05
C GLU A 78 22.59 23.37 8.81
N GLY A 79 22.05 23.47 10.01
CA GLY A 79 21.99 24.69 10.83
C GLY A 79 21.01 25.74 10.31
N LYS A 80 20.08 25.36 9.43
CA LYS A 80 19.06 26.25 8.87
C LYS A 80 17.77 26.16 9.67
N TRP A 81 17.17 27.30 10.02
CA TRP A 81 15.82 27.32 10.59
C TRP A 81 14.80 27.26 9.44
N ALA A 82 13.95 26.24 9.45
CA ALA A 82 13.20 25.79 8.28
C ALA A 82 12.02 26.67 7.83
N SER A 83 11.69 27.75 8.53
CA SER A 83 10.49 28.56 8.23
C SER A 83 10.45 29.17 6.82
N GLU A 84 11.61 29.38 6.19
CA GLU A 84 11.69 30.03 4.87
C GLU A 84 11.60 29.05 3.68
N THR A 85 11.72 27.76 3.92
CA THR A 85 11.88 26.77 2.85
C THR A 85 10.87 25.63 2.86
N LEU A 86 10.04 25.54 3.89
CA LEU A 86 9.07 24.46 4.06
C LEU A 86 7.64 24.94 3.78
N SER A 87 7.08 24.52 2.67
CA SER A 87 5.64 24.65 2.41
C SER A 87 4.99 23.29 2.71
N SER A 88 4.49 23.13 3.92
CA SER A 88 3.78 21.90 4.32
C SER A 88 2.27 22.10 4.23
N HIS A 89 1.55 21.02 3.98
CA HIS A 89 0.09 21.01 3.92
C HIS A 89 -0.49 20.20 5.07
N ASP A 90 -1.71 20.52 5.46
CA ASP A 90 -2.44 19.73 6.44
C ASP A 90 -3.09 18.51 5.81
N VAL A 91 -3.13 17.44 6.58
CA VAL A 91 -3.81 16.20 6.17
C VAL A 91 -5.22 16.10 6.72
N VAL A 92 -5.52 16.84 7.79
CA VAL A 92 -6.85 16.86 8.41
C VAL A 92 -7.88 17.40 7.41
N GLY A 93 -8.94 16.65 7.18
CA GLY A 93 -9.99 16.99 6.21
C GLY A 93 -9.58 16.91 4.74
N ALA A 94 -8.33 16.56 4.43
CA ALA A 94 -7.86 16.37 3.07
C ALA A 94 -8.50 15.14 2.42
N THR A 95 -8.48 15.09 1.09
CA THR A 95 -8.99 13.94 0.33
C THR A 95 -7.87 12.94 0.05
N LEU A 96 -8.04 11.70 0.49
CA LEU A 96 -7.17 10.57 0.15
C LEU A 96 -7.79 9.75 -0.98
N GLY A 97 -7.12 9.71 -2.13
CA GLY A 97 -7.48 8.86 -3.26
C GLY A 97 -6.85 7.47 -3.12
N MET A 98 -7.68 6.43 -3.18
CA MET A 98 -7.26 5.02 -3.05
C MET A 98 -7.51 4.26 -4.36
N ILE A 99 -6.44 3.74 -4.96
CA ILE A 99 -6.53 2.81 -6.09
C ILE A 99 -6.32 1.39 -5.55
N GLY A 100 -7.43 0.65 -5.47
CA GLY A 100 -7.46 -0.67 -4.84
C GLY A 100 -7.81 -0.61 -3.34
N LEU A 101 -8.87 -1.30 -2.95
CA LEU A 101 -9.34 -1.38 -1.56
C LEU A 101 -9.29 -2.84 -1.06
N GLY A 102 -8.11 -3.47 -1.23
CA GLY A 102 -7.78 -4.78 -0.65
C GLY A 102 -7.44 -4.68 0.84
N GLN A 103 -6.81 -5.69 1.40
CA GLN A 103 -6.48 -5.73 2.83
C GLN A 103 -5.59 -4.55 3.25
N ILE A 104 -4.54 -4.24 2.49
CA ILE A 104 -3.66 -3.09 2.75
C ILE A 104 -4.45 -1.77 2.61
N GLY A 105 -5.22 -1.60 1.52
CA GLY A 105 -6.01 -0.39 1.32
C GLY A 105 -7.01 -0.14 2.44
N LYS A 106 -7.69 -1.18 2.91
CA LYS A 106 -8.60 -1.09 4.07
C LYS A 106 -7.86 -0.71 5.35
N ALA A 107 -6.66 -1.24 5.57
CA ALA A 107 -5.84 -0.89 6.73
C ALA A 107 -5.35 0.57 6.67
N VAL A 108 -5.02 1.09 5.48
CA VAL A 108 -4.70 2.52 5.26
C VAL A 108 -5.91 3.40 5.57
N VAL A 109 -7.09 3.04 5.04
CA VAL A 109 -8.34 3.81 5.28
C VAL A 109 -8.67 3.91 6.78
N LYS A 110 -8.50 2.84 7.55
CA LYS A 110 -8.71 2.88 9.01
C LYS A 110 -7.83 3.93 9.71
N ARG A 111 -6.60 4.11 9.24
CA ARG A 111 -5.66 5.11 9.77
C ARG A 111 -6.02 6.52 9.31
N ALA A 112 -6.32 6.66 8.02
CA ALA A 112 -6.72 7.93 7.44
C ALA A 112 -8.02 8.47 8.06
N PHE A 113 -8.93 7.59 8.50
CA PHE A 113 -10.13 7.95 9.26
C PHE A 113 -9.79 8.70 10.56
N GLY A 114 -8.69 8.34 11.24
CA GLY A 114 -8.22 9.06 12.43
C GLY A 114 -7.65 10.46 12.15
N PHE A 115 -7.43 10.82 10.88
CA PHE A 115 -7.06 12.17 10.44
C PHE A 115 -8.25 12.94 9.84
N ASP A 116 -9.47 12.47 10.01
CA ASP A 116 -10.69 13.07 9.44
C ASP A 116 -10.61 13.25 7.91
N MET A 117 -9.85 12.41 7.22
CA MET A 117 -9.68 12.48 5.78
C MET A 117 -10.95 12.02 5.04
N LYS A 118 -11.24 12.68 3.93
CA LYS A 118 -12.25 12.20 2.97
C LYS A 118 -11.63 11.10 2.11
N ILE A 119 -12.30 9.95 1.99
CA ILE A 119 -11.77 8.80 1.27
C ILE A 119 -12.53 8.62 -0.05
N LEU A 120 -11.81 8.77 -1.17
CA LEU A 120 -12.29 8.38 -2.49
C LEU A 120 -11.58 7.09 -2.90
N ALA A 121 -12.32 6.07 -3.33
CA ALA A 121 -11.72 4.80 -3.71
C ALA A 121 -12.20 4.30 -5.07
N HIS A 122 -11.24 3.82 -5.86
CA HIS A 122 -11.49 3.01 -7.04
C HIS A 122 -11.06 1.57 -6.76
N THR A 123 -11.96 0.60 -6.93
CA THR A 123 -11.68 -0.82 -6.71
C THR A 123 -12.54 -1.70 -7.59
N ARG A 124 -12.06 -2.88 -7.94
CA ARG A 124 -12.83 -3.87 -8.71
C ARG A 124 -13.95 -4.52 -7.90
N THR A 125 -13.77 -4.62 -6.59
CA THR A 125 -14.72 -5.30 -5.69
C THR A 125 -15.07 -4.35 -4.54
N PRO A 126 -16.13 -3.55 -4.69
CA PRO A 126 -16.63 -2.68 -3.62
C PRO A 126 -17.10 -3.49 -2.40
N ASP A 127 -16.86 -2.94 -1.22
CA ASP A 127 -17.35 -3.45 0.07
C ASP A 127 -18.20 -2.36 0.73
N SER A 128 -19.52 -2.48 0.59
CA SER A 128 -20.48 -1.48 1.07
C SER A 128 -20.46 -1.33 2.58
N VAL A 129 -20.31 -2.42 3.32
CA VAL A 129 -20.28 -2.41 4.79
C VAL A 129 -19.04 -1.66 5.30
N PHE A 130 -17.90 -1.91 4.66
CA PHE A 130 -16.68 -1.18 4.99
C PHE A 130 -16.79 0.31 4.61
N ALA A 131 -17.36 0.60 3.44
CA ALA A 131 -17.53 1.96 2.97
C ALA A 131 -18.42 2.79 3.90
N GLU A 132 -19.56 2.25 4.32
CA GLU A 132 -20.46 2.90 5.28
C GLU A 132 -19.76 3.18 6.61
N ARG A 133 -19.02 2.19 7.13
CA ARG A 133 -18.32 2.32 8.42
C ARG A 133 -17.23 3.38 8.44
N TYR A 134 -16.51 3.55 7.34
CA TYR A 134 -15.33 4.43 7.26
C TYR A 134 -15.50 5.63 6.34
N GLY A 135 -16.71 5.89 5.87
CA GLY A 135 -17.01 7.05 5.02
C GLY A 135 -16.33 7.00 3.66
N VAL A 136 -16.15 5.79 3.07
CA VAL A 136 -15.51 5.64 1.78
C VAL A 136 -16.50 5.90 0.65
N THR A 137 -16.17 6.81 -0.26
CA THR A 137 -16.93 7.05 -1.48
C THR A 137 -16.27 6.34 -2.65
N TYR A 138 -16.98 5.41 -3.29
CA TYR A 138 -16.51 4.76 -4.51
C TYR A 138 -16.69 5.66 -5.72
N THR A 139 -15.69 5.65 -6.60
CA THR A 139 -15.68 6.49 -7.79
C THR A 139 -14.95 5.81 -8.96
N SER A 140 -15.11 6.38 -10.17
CA SER A 140 -14.33 5.96 -11.33
C SER A 140 -12.85 6.31 -11.16
N LEU A 141 -11.96 5.58 -11.83
CA LEU A 141 -10.52 5.90 -11.82
C LEU A 141 -10.27 7.31 -12.39
N GLU A 142 -10.97 7.67 -13.45
CA GLU A 142 -10.85 8.97 -14.08
C GLU A 142 -11.22 10.11 -13.12
N HIS A 143 -12.35 10.00 -12.44
CA HIS A 143 -12.76 11.00 -11.45
C HIS A 143 -11.78 11.09 -10.29
N LEU A 144 -11.30 9.96 -9.79
CA LEU A 144 -10.32 9.91 -8.71
C LEU A 144 -9.02 10.64 -9.10
N LEU A 145 -8.54 10.45 -10.33
CA LEU A 145 -7.30 11.08 -10.82
C LEU A 145 -7.46 12.57 -11.14
N THR A 146 -8.68 13.02 -11.44
CA THR A 146 -8.98 14.45 -11.74
C THR A 146 -9.40 15.24 -10.51
N THR A 147 -9.72 14.57 -9.39
CA THR A 147 -10.12 15.23 -8.15
C THR A 147 -8.91 15.98 -7.56
N ARG A 148 -9.05 17.30 -7.44
CA ARG A 148 -8.08 18.16 -6.75
C ARG A 148 -8.38 18.21 -5.27
N ASN A 149 -7.32 18.28 -4.45
CA ASN A 149 -7.47 18.55 -3.02
C ASN A 149 -7.70 20.05 -2.84
N PRO A 150 -8.83 20.48 -2.26
CA PRO A 150 -9.12 21.92 -2.11
C PRO A 150 -8.13 22.67 -1.19
N SER A 151 -7.26 21.98 -0.47
CA SER A 151 -6.23 22.60 0.37
C SER A 151 -5.03 23.17 -0.41
N HIS A 152 -4.96 23.00 -1.74
CA HIS A 152 -3.88 23.55 -2.56
C HIS A 152 -4.11 25.00 -3.04
N ASP A 153 -5.29 25.56 -2.81
CA ASP A 153 -5.66 26.90 -3.28
C ASP A 153 -5.60 27.98 -2.17
N ARG A 154 -4.86 27.73 -1.09
CA ARG A 154 -4.64 28.72 0.00
C ARG A 154 -3.18 29.04 0.20
#